data_2e629e3f464c7ae5eb934064d89b2737
#
_entry.id   2e629e3f464c7ae5eb934064d89b2737
#
_cell.length_a   1.000
_cell.length_b   1.000
_cell.length_c   1.000
_cell.angle_alpha   90.00
_cell.angle_beta   90.00
_cell.angle_gamma   90.00
#
_symmetry.space_group_name_H-M   'P 1'
#
loop_
_entity.id
_entity.type
_entity.pdbx_description
1 polymer ?
#
loop_
_entity_poly.entity_id
_entity_poly.type
_entity_poly.pdbx_seq_one_letter_code
_entity_poly.pdbx_strand_id
1 'polypeptide(L)'
;NPEAPAKILKWLGQADAPLLFRLRADWRQWLWGIRFLYECLPSRTRHNTIQCLNLALYSRDCLRALRASTGLHYDALARGILTFYTDRREFDHGVASADLMRQYGCDRDVKTVDECIAIEPALAQCRARLAGGIYTASDEQGDAHKFTEALAQLAAARGVRFRYGIHVDSLIADGDVIRGVRLFDEEHVPEDLVADGYVAALGSYTPLVLAGLGIPCNVYPAKGYSATISVGAHQGAPTVSLTDIEWKIVMTRLGDRLRVAGTAELAGWNADLNRLRCEALARRTFELFPDAGDSAYVQFWSGLRPATPGNVPLIGRTRYRNLWLDTGHGTLGWTMACGSGKALADVVAGRKPEVAFAFAAP
;
A
#
# COMPACT_ATOMS: atom_id res chain seq x y z
N ASN A 1 4.14 10.65 -10.52
CA ASN A 1 4.23 10.40 -11.96
C ASN A 1 3.83 11.67 -12.70
N PRO A 2 4.71 12.25 -13.57
CA PRO A 2 4.44 13.48 -14.32
C PRO A 2 3.19 13.43 -15.21
N GLU A 3 2.80 12.27 -15.69
CA GLU A 3 1.60 12.09 -16.53
C GLU A 3 0.29 11.99 -15.72
N ALA A 4 0.38 11.84 -14.40
CA ALA A 4 -0.81 11.64 -13.56
C ALA A 4 -1.84 12.79 -13.69
N PRO A 5 -1.47 14.08 -13.74
CA PRO A 5 -2.44 15.15 -13.90
C PRO A 5 -3.25 15.05 -15.19
N ALA A 6 -2.61 14.73 -16.32
CA ALA A 6 -3.29 14.57 -17.62
C ALA A 6 -4.23 13.35 -17.60
N LYS A 7 -3.80 12.23 -17.00
CA LYS A 7 -4.64 11.03 -16.85
C LYS A 7 -5.85 11.29 -15.95
N ILE A 8 -5.68 12.06 -14.87
CA ILE A 8 -6.79 12.45 -13.98
C ILE A 8 -7.83 13.27 -14.72
N LEU A 9 -7.41 14.25 -15.53
CA LEU A 9 -8.34 15.05 -16.33
C LEU A 9 -9.15 14.18 -17.30
N LYS A 10 -8.51 13.18 -17.92
CA LYS A 10 -9.18 12.22 -18.81
C LYS A 10 -10.24 11.37 -18.08
N TRP A 11 -10.01 11.09 -16.80
CA TRP A 11 -10.89 10.24 -15.98
C TRP A 11 -11.98 11.01 -15.23
N LEU A 12 -11.96 12.34 -15.27
CA LEU A 12 -13.01 13.15 -14.65
C LEU A 12 -14.37 12.83 -15.26
N GLY A 13 -15.33 12.49 -14.39
CA GLY A 13 -16.70 12.12 -14.80
C GLY A 13 -16.91 10.63 -15.09
N GLN A 14 -15.87 9.80 -15.09
CA GLN A 14 -16.01 8.35 -15.26
C GLN A 14 -16.10 7.67 -13.89
N ALA A 15 -17.24 7.05 -13.59
CA ALA A 15 -17.51 6.46 -12.28
C ALA A 15 -16.67 5.20 -11.97
N ASP A 16 -16.23 4.49 -13.00
CA ASP A 16 -15.42 3.27 -12.93
C ASP A 16 -13.92 3.50 -13.21
N ALA A 17 -13.51 4.76 -13.41
CA ALA A 17 -12.11 5.10 -13.66
C ALA A 17 -11.16 4.57 -12.57
N PRO A 18 -9.90 4.20 -12.91
CA PRO A 18 -8.92 3.73 -11.93
C PRO A 18 -8.68 4.68 -10.77
N LEU A 19 -8.78 5.99 -11.00
CA LEU A 19 -8.71 7.03 -9.97
C LEU A 19 -9.93 7.95 -10.08
N LEU A 20 -10.68 8.08 -8.99
CA LEU A 20 -11.86 8.92 -8.88
C LEU A 20 -11.67 9.98 -7.78
N PHE A 21 -11.83 11.24 -8.15
CA PHE A 21 -11.92 12.36 -7.21
C PHE A 21 -13.37 12.71 -6.96
N ARG A 22 -13.84 12.51 -5.73
CA ARG A 22 -15.11 13.08 -5.27
C ARG A 22 -14.81 14.39 -4.57
N LEU A 23 -15.02 15.49 -5.26
CA LEU A 23 -14.79 16.82 -4.72
C LEU A 23 -15.66 17.04 -3.47
N ARG A 24 -15.03 17.44 -2.39
CA ARG A 24 -15.66 17.74 -1.10
C ARG A 24 -15.28 19.13 -0.62
N ALA A 25 -16.11 19.72 0.21
CA ALA A 25 -15.78 20.94 0.95
C ALA A 25 -14.86 20.60 2.14
N ASP A 26 -13.71 19.98 1.85
CA ASP A 26 -12.69 19.55 2.81
C ASP A 26 -11.35 20.17 2.39
N TRP A 27 -10.88 21.15 3.14
CA TRP A 27 -9.64 21.86 2.87
C TRP A 27 -8.42 20.91 2.83
N ARG A 28 -8.46 19.78 3.56
CA ARG A 28 -7.40 18.78 3.58
C ARG A 28 -7.27 18.10 2.21
N GLN A 29 -8.41 17.81 1.55
CA GLN A 29 -8.43 17.25 0.19
C GLN A 29 -7.77 18.20 -0.81
N TRP A 30 -8.10 19.49 -0.73
CA TRP A 30 -7.56 20.50 -1.64
C TRP A 30 -6.07 20.72 -1.43
N LEU A 31 -5.64 20.82 -0.17
CA LEU A 31 -4.22 20.93 0.16
C LEU A 31 -3.43 19.73 -0.32
N TRP A 32 -3.97 18.52 -0.09
CA TRP A 32 -3.36 17.28 -0.58
C TRP A 32 -3.27 17.28 -2.12
N GLY A 33 -4.32 17.69 -2.81
CA GLY A 33 -4.36 17.78 -4.27
C GLY A 33 -3.31 18.74 -4.83
N ILE A 34 -3.17 19.94 -4.26
CA ILE A 34 -2.16 20.93 -4.68
C ILE A 34 -0.74 20.36 -4.48
N ARG A 35 -0.47 19.76 -3.31
CA ARG A 35 0.82 19.13 -3.04
C ARG A 35 1.07 17.94 -3.95
N PHE A 36 0.05 17.15 -4.27
CA PHE A 36 0.17 16.05 -5.23
C PHE A 36 0.61 16.56 -6.63
N LEU A 37 0.04 17.66 -7.12
CA LEU A 37 0.47 18.27 -8.38
C LEU A 37 1.94 18.69 -8.33
N TYR A 38 2.40 19.29 -7.22
CA TYR A 38 3.80 19.63 -7.02
C TYR A 38 4.70 18.38 -7.03
N GLU A 39 4.29 17.30 -6.36
CA GLU A 39 5.05 16.04 -6.33
C GLU A 39 5.05 15.28 -7.68
N CYS A 40 4.18 15.68 -8.63
CA CYS A 40 4.22 15.18 -10.01
C CYS A 40 5.32 15.80 -10.87
N LEU A 41 6.01 16.85 -10.44
CA LEU A 41 7.16 17.40 -11.15
C LEU A 41 8.26 16.32 -11.33
N PRO A 42 8.96 16.26 -12.48
CA PRO A 42 9.90 15.18 -12.80
C PRO A 42 11.00 14.99 -11.74
N SER A 43 11.59 16.09 -11.22
CA SER A 43 12.62 16.03 -10.18
C SER A 43 12.08 15.47 -8.87
N ARG A 44 10.87 15.87 -8.46
CA ARG A 44 10.20 15.38 -7.27
C ARG A 44 9.81 13.91 -7.42
N THR A 45 9.21 13.55 -8.55
CA THR A 45 8.86 12.15 -8.84
C THR A 45 10.10 11.25 -8.77
N ARG A 46 11.24 11.67 -9.38
CA ARG A 46 12.49 10.90 -9.30
C ARG A 46 12.97 10.74 -7.86
N HIS A 47 13.02 11.83 -7.09
CA HIS A 47 13.43 11.80 -5.68
C HIS A 47 12.55 10.84 -4.87
N ASN A 48 11.23 10.98 -4.98
CA ASN A 48 10.28 10.14 -4.26
C ASN A 48 10.39 8.67 -4.65
N THR A 49 10.60 8.37 -5.94
CA THR A 49 10.81 7.00 -6.42
C THR A 49 12.03 6.37 -5.75
N ILE A 50 13.15 7.11 -5.65
CA ILE A 50 14.39 6.62 -5.01
C ILE A 50 14.16 6.36 -3.52
N GLN A 51 13.50 7.27 -2.80
CA GLN A 51 13.18 7.10 -1.39
C GLN A 51 12.31 5.84 -1.16
N CYS A 52 11.24 5.70 -1.93
CA CYS A 52 10.36 4.55 -1.84
C CYS A 52 11.09 3.24 -2.17
N LEU A 53 11.94 3.25 -3.21
CA LEU A 53 12.68 2.06 -3.64
C LEU A 53 13.69 1.61 -2.59
N ASN A 54 14.47 2.54 -2.03
CA ASN A 54 15.43 2.22 -0.97
C ASN A 54 14.74 1.57 0.23
N LEU A 55 13.62 2.15 0.69
CA LEU A 55 12.85 1.61 1.80
C LEU A 55 12.23 0.25 1.45
N ALA A 56 11.72 0.07 0.23
CA ALA A 56 11.11 -1.17 -0.23
C ALA A 56 12.13 -2.33 -0.29
N LEU A 57 13.31 -2.10 -0.86
CA LEU A 57 14.39 -3.10 -0.91
C LEU A 57 14.84 -3.51 0.50
N TYR A 58 15.08 -2.52 1.37
CA TYR A 58 15.41 -2.77 2.77
C TYR A 58 14.30 -3.56 3.49
N SER A 59 13.04 -3.18 3.27
CA SER A 59 11.88 -3.85 3.86
C SER A 59 11.74 -5.30 3.40
N ARG A 60 12.01 -5.58 2.12
CA ARG A 60 12.03 -6.95 1.58
C ARG A 60 13.02 -7.82 2.35
N ASP A 61 14.23 -7.31 2.57
CA ASP A 61 15.27 -8.04 3.29
C ASP A 61 14.90 -8.23 4.77
N CYS A 62 14.28 -7.21 5.41
CA CYS A 62 13.73 -7.32 6.76
C CYS A 62 12.61 -8.37 6.84
N LEU A 63 11.68 -8.41 5.87
CA LEU A 63 10.60 -9.40 5.83
C LEU A 63 11.16 -10.83 5.70
N ARG A 64 12.15 -11.02 4.83
CA ARG A 64 12.81 -12.33 4.65
C ARG A 64 13.51 -12.79 5.92
N ALA A 65 14.25 -11.90 6.57
CA ALA A 65 14.93 -12.19 7.84
C ALA A 65 13.92 -12.52 8.95
N LEU A 66 12.82 -11.75 9.04
CA LEU A 66 11.77 -12.00 10.01
C LEU A 66 11.12 -13.37 9.78
N ARG A 67 10.73 -13.69 8.54
CA ARG A 67 10.15 -14.99 8.18
C ARG A 67 11.11 -16.15 8.51
N ALA A 68 12.39 -16.01 8.15
CA ALA A 68 13.39 -17.05 8.42
C ALA A 68 13.62 -17.29 9.93
N SER A 69 13.59 -16.23 10.74
CA SER A 69 13.84 -16.33 12.19
C SER A 69 12.62 -16.75 13.01
N THR A 70 11.40 -16.58 12.48
CA THR A 70 10.15 -16.77 13.24
C THR A 70 9.24 -17.86 12.70
N GLY A 71 9.42 -18.26 11.43
CA GLY A 71 8.55 -19.23 10.78
C GLY A 71 7.12 -18.73 10.54
N LEU A 72 6.88 -17.40 10.50
CA LEU A 72 5.55 -16.84 10.26
C LEU A 72 4.93 -17.34 8.96
N HIS A 73 3.69 -17.81 9.02
CA HIS A 73 2.89 -18.29 7.90
C HIS A 73 1.86 -17.24 7.46
N TYR A 74 1.87 -16.87 6.18
CA TYR A 74 0.99 -15.84 5.62
C TYR A 74 0.73 -16.03 4.12
N ASP A 75 0.61 -17.28 3.65
CA ASP A 75 0.46 -17.64 2.24
C ASP A 75 1.58 -17.03 1.35
N ALA A 76 2.80 -16.97 1.90
CA ALA A 76 3.94 -16.40 1.21
C ALA A 76 4.30 -17.20 -0.05
N LEU A 77 4.49 -16.51 -1.17
CA LEU A 77 4.91 -17.11 -2.43
C LEU A 77 6.01 -16.26 -3.08
N ALA A 78 7.22 -16.80 -3.13
CA ALA A 78 8.40 -16.16 -3.72
C ALA A 78 8.58 -16.59 -5.20
N ARG A 79 7.67 -16.14 -6.07
CA ARG A 79 7.67 -16.45 -7.51
C ARG A 79 7.74 -15.17 -8.36
N GLY A 80 8.24 -14.09 -7.81
CA GLY A 80 8.30 -12.80 -8.47
C GLY A 80 6.92 -12.14 -8.65
N ILE A 81 6.95 -10.96 -9.26
CA ILE A 81 5.76 -10.19 -9.68
C ILE A 81 5.92 -9.84 -11.15
N LEU A 82 4.90 -10.13 -11.95
CA LEU A 82 4.86 -9.81 -13.37
C LEU A 82 3.88 -8.67 -13.63
N THR A 83 4.40 -7.52 -14.06
CA THR A 83 3.60 -6.42 -14.58
C THR A 83 3.39 -6.65 -16.07
N PHE A 84 2.16 -6.85 -16.54
CA PHE A 84 1.86 -6.99 -17.95
C PHE A 84 1.20 -5.74 -18.52
N TYR A 85 1.34 -5.55 -19.83
CA TYR A 85 0.87 -4.40 -20.58
C TYR A 85 0.01 -4.86 -21.75
N THR A 86 -1.09 -4.15 -22.01
CA THR A 86 -1.96 -4.37 -23.15
C THR A 86 -1.85 -3.23 -24.17
N ASP A 87 -1.26 -2.09 -23.77
CA ASP A 87 -0.94 -0.96 -24.65
C ASP A 87 0.57 -0.86 -24.90
N ARG A 88 0.99 -0.72 -26.15
CA ARG A 88 2.39 -0.65 -26.55
C ARG A 88 3.12 0.58 -25.99
N ARG A 89 2.46 1.73 -25.94
CA ARG A 89 3.05 2.97 -25.43
C ARG A 89 3.28 2.91 -23.93
N GLU A 90 2.29 2.37 -23.19
CA GLU A 90 2.44 2.15 -21.75
C GLU A 90 3.57 1.14 -21.46
N PHE A 91 3.76 0.14 -22.32
CA PHE A 91 4.87 -0.80 -22.22
C PHE A 91 6.22 -0.10 -22.41
N ASP A 92 6.37 0.73 -23.44
CA ASP A 92 7.62 1.46 -23.71
C ASP A 92 7.96 2.44 -22.56
N HIS A 93 6.95 3.11 -21.97
CA HIS A 93 7.14 3.91 -20.74
C HIS A 93 7.53 3.05 -19.53
N GLY A 94 6.97 1.85 -19.44
CA GLY A 94 7.31 0.86 -18.39
C GLY A 94 8.77 0.43 -18.49
N VAL A 95 9.28 0.19 -19.69
CA VAL A 95 10.69 -0.15 -19.94
C VAL A 95 11.63 0.95 -19.44
N ALA A 96 11.35 2.22 -19.80
CA ALA A 96 12.17 3.35 -19.32
C ALA A 96 12.15 3.49 -17.78
N SER A 97 11.00 3.20 -17.14
CA SER A 97 10.89 3.18 -15.67
C SER A 97 11.69 2.01 -15.05
N ALA A 98 11.68 0.85 -15.70
CA ALA A 98 12.45 -0.32 -15.25
C ALA A 98 13.94 -0.05 -15.31
N ASP A 99 14.43 0.64 -16.35
CA ASP A 99 15.84 1.03 -16.47
C ASP A 99 16.29 1.92 -15.31
N LEU A 100 15.46 2.90 -14.93
CA LEU A 100 15.75 3.72 -13.75
C LEU A 100 15.84 2.88 -12.48
N MET A 101 14.89 1.97 -12.25
CA MET A 101 14.85 1.16 -11.02
C MET A 101 16.02 0.16 -10.96
N ARG A 102 16.48 -0.37 -12.10
CA ARG A 102 17.67 -1.23 -12.17
C ARG A 102 18.93 -0.53 -11.70
N GLN A 103 19.10 0.77 -11.99
CA GLN A 103 20.23 1.59 -11.52
C GLN A 103 20.31 1.66 -10.00
N TYR A 104 19.19 1.41 -9.29
CA TYR A 104 19.09 1.41 -7.82
C TYR A 104 18.93 0.00 -7.23
N GLY A 105 19.28 -1.06 -8.00
CA GLY A 105 19.37 -2.43 -7.49
C GLY A 105 18.06 -3.23 -7.53
N CYS A 106 17.01 -2.75 -8.21
CA CYS A 106 15.81 -3.53 -8.44
C CYS A 106 15.94 -4.37 -9.71
N ASP A 107 15.79 -5.69 -9.61
CA ASP A 107 15.86 -6.65 -10.71
C ASP A 107 14.57 -6.61 -11.55
N ARG A 108 14.48 -5.67 -12.47
CA ARG A 108 13.32 -5.53 -13.35
C ARG A 108 13.65 -5.90 -14.78
N ASP A 109 13.23 -7.09 -15.19
CA ASP A 109 13.49 -7.65 -16.51
C ASP A 109 12.34 -7.38 -17.47
N VAL A 110 12.67 -6.86 -18.65
CA VAL A 110 11.72 -6.72 -19.75
C VAL A 110 11.48 -8.09 -20.38
N LYS A 111 10.23 -8.47 -20.58
CA LYS A 111 9.79 -9.76 -21.09
C LYS A 111 8.92 -9.60 -22.32
N THR A 112 9.15 -10.43 -23.31
CA THR A 112 8.25 -10.65 -24.47
C THR A 112 6.96 -11.30 -24.03
N VAL A 113 5.96 -11.33 -24.90
CA VAL A 113 4.68 -12.02 -24.62
C VAL A 113 4.87 -13.51 -24.34
N ASP A 114 5.76 -14.18 -25.08
CA ASP A 114 6.05 -15.59 -24.89
C ASP A 114 6.73 -15.88 -23.54
N GLU A 115 7.68 -15.03 -23.16
CA GLU A 115 8.33 -15.12 -21.85
C GLU A 115 7.34 -14.82 -20.70
N CYS A 116 6.40 -13.88 -20.89
CA CYS A 116 5.34 -13.63 -19.89
C CYS A 116 4.48 -14.88 -19.70
N ILE A 117 4.09 -15.56 -20.78
CA ILE A 117 3.30 -16.79 -20.72
C ILE A 117 4.12 -17.94 -20.11
N ALA A 118 5.42 -18.01 -20.37
CA ALA A 118 6.28 -19.00 -19.75
C ALA A 118 6.39 -18.79 -18.21
N ILE A 119 6.37 -17.54 -17.74
CA ILE A 119 6.38 -17.19 -16.29
C ILE A 119 5.01 -17.48 -15.67
N GLU A 120 3.93 -17.05 -16.32
CA GLU A 120 2.54 -17.23 -15.87
C GLU A 120 1.68 -17.79 -17.01
N PRO A 121 1.47 -19.11 -17.05
CA PRO A 121 0.74 -19.79 -18.14
C PRO A 121 -0.71 -19.33 -18.29
N ALA A 122 -1.36 -18.83 -17.24
CA ALA A 122 -2.72 -18.30 -17.32
C ALA A 122 -2.85 -17.15 -18.32
N LEU A 123 -1.77 -16.39 -18.59
CA LEU A 123 -1.74 -15.31 -19.58
C LEU A 123 -1.96 -15.79 -21.02
N ALA A 124 -1.82 -17.09 -21.30
CA ALA A 124 -2.16 -17.64 -22.62
C ALA A 124 -3.61 -17.37 -23.01
N GLN A 125 -4.53 -17.29 -22.03
CA GLN A 125 -5.96 -16.99 -22.25
C GLN A 125 -6.19 -15.59 -22.84
N CYS A 126 -5.28 -14.65 -22.59
CA CYS A 126 -5.39 -13.29 -23.12
C CYS A 126 -4.22 -12.87 -24.02
N ARG A 127 -3.45 -13.84 -24.57
CA ARG A 127 -2.26 -13.64 -25.41
C ARG A 127 -2.41 -12.53 -26.44
N ALA A 128 -3.51 -12.52 -27.19
CA ALA A 128 -3.75 -11.55 -28.26
C ALA A 128 -3.86 -10.10 -27.80
N ARG A 129 -4.05 -9.86 -26.51
CA ARG A 129 -4.15 -8.54 -25.89
C ARG A 129 -2.82 -8.05 -25.31
N LEU A 130 -1.80 -8.88 -25.21
CA LEU A 130 -0.55 -8.56 -24.53
C LEU A 130 0.42 -7.83 -25.46
N ALA A 131 1.04 -6.77 -24.97
CA ALA A 131 2.14 -6.04 -25.60
C ALA A 131 3.52 -6.47 -25.09
N GLY A 132 3.59 -7.04 -23.88
CA GLY A 132 4.79 -7.47 -23.19
C GLY A 132 4.64 -7.36 -21.66
N GLY A 133 5.75 -7.54 -20.95
CA GLY A 133 5.75 -7.45 -19.49
C GLY A 133 7.08 -7.01 -18.89
N ILE A 134 7.03 -6.72 -17.60
CA ILE A 134 8.21 -6.46 -16.77
C ILE A 134 8.12 -7.37 -15.55
N TYR A 135 9.12 -8.21 -15.37
CA TYR A 135 9.18 -9.21 -14.31
C TYR A 135 10.22 -8.81 -13.28
N THR A 136 9.86 -8.92 -12.00
CA THR A 136 10.76 -8.72 -10.87
C THR A 136 10.86 -10.03 -10.11
N ALA A 137 11.91 -10.81 -10.38
CA ALA A 137 12.06 -12.16 -9.85
C ALA A 137 12.24 -12.19 -8.33
N SER A 138 12.88 -11.16 -7.76
CA SER A 138 13.13 -11.05 -6.32
C SER A 138 11.92 -10.62 -5.51
N ASP A 139 10.84 -10.18 -6.14
CA ASP A 139 9.61 -9.81 -5.44
C ASP A 139 8.85 -11.04 -4.98
N GLU A 140 8.06 -10.87 -3.94
CA GLU A 140 7.26 -11.91 -3.34
C GLU A 140 5.89 -11.38 -2.89
N GLN A 141 4.93 -12.27 -2.80
CA GLN A 141 3.57 -11.98 -2.37
C GLN A 141 3.25 -12.67 -1.05
N GLY A 142 2.19 -12.22 -0.38
CA GLY A 142 1.67 -12.85 0.82
C GLY A 142 0.38 -12.18 1.29
N ASP A 143 -0.34 -12.86 2.17
CA ASP A 143 -1.55 -12.35 2.79
C ASP A 143 -1.20 -11.40 3.94
N ALA A 144 -1.35 -10.09 3.71
CA ALA A 144 -1.04 -9.06 4.70
C ALA A 144 -1.90 -9.19 5.99
N HIS A 145 -3.14 -9.68 5.89
CA HIS A 145 -4.01 -9.89 7.04
C HIS A 145 -3.46 -11.02 7.93
N LYS A 146 -3.20 -12.20 7.33
CA LYS A 146 -2.58 -13.33 8.05
C LYS A 146 -1.23 -12.96 8.65
N PHE A 147 -0.41 -12.21 7.90
CA PHE A 147 0.88 -11.73 8.41
C PHE A 147 0.71 -10.85 9.65
N THR A 148 -0.22 -9.89 9.60
CA THR A 148 -0.45 -8.95 10.72
C THR A 148 -0.96 -9.69 11.96
N GLU A 149 -1.89 -10.64 11.80
CA GLU A 149 -2.39 -11.46 12.91
C GLU A 149 -1.28 -12.33 13.52
N ALA A 150 -0.51 -13.05 12.69
CA ALA A 150 0.59 -13.88 13.16
C ALA A 150 1.69 -13.07 13.84
N LEU A 151 2.01 -11.88 13.31
CA LEU A 151 2.98 -10.97 13.92
C LEU A 151 2.47 -10.43 15.26
N ALA A 152 1.18 -10.08 15.37
CA ALA A 152 0.58 -9.63 16.62
C ALA A 152 0.63 -10.74 17.70
N GLN A 153 0.32 -11.99 17.34
CA GLN A 153 0.43 -13.13 18.25
C GLN A 153 1.87 -13.34 18.71
N LEU A 154 2.84 -13.25 17.77
CA LEU A 154 4.26 -13.37 18.11
C LEU A 154 4.73 -12.24 19.05
N ALA A 155 4.28 -11.01 18.81
CA ALA A 155 4.59 -9.87 19.66
C ALA A 155 3.95 -10.01 21.04
N ALA A 156 2.71 -10.48 21.14
CA ALA A 156 2.03 -10.75 22.41
C ALA A 156 2.77 -11.80 23.22
N ALA A 157 3.26 -12.88 22.59
CA ALA A 157 4.07 -13.91 23.23
C ALA A 157 5.42 -13.38 23.77
N ARG A 158 5.86 -12.21 23.28
CA ARG A 158 7.05 -11.48 23.76
C ARG A 158 6.75 -10.34 24.71
N GLY A 159 5.52 -10.26 25.22
CA GLY A 159 5.11 -9.31 26.25
C GLY A 159 4.48 -8.01 25.73
N VAL A 160 4.25 -7.86 24.44
CA VAL A 160 3.49 -6.73 23.90
C VAL A 160 2.01 -6.89 24.29
N ARG A 161 1.44 -5.83 24.87
CA ARG A 161 0.03 -5.82 25.24
C ARG A 161 -0.79 -5.13 24.14
N PHE A 162 -1.79 -5.83 23.62
CA PHE A 162 -2.75 -5.30 22.65
C PHE A 162 -4.05 -4.94 23.34
N ARG A 163 -4.62 -3.79 22.95
CA ARG A 163 -5.93 -3.34 23.40
C ARG A 163 -6.79 -3.09 22.16
N TYR A 164 -7.77 -3.93 21.94
CA TYR A 164 -8.73 -3.85 20.85
C TYR A 164 -10.03 -3.20 21.34
N GLY A 165 -10.88 -2.72 20.41
CA GLY A 165 -12.13 -2.02 20.76
C GLY A 165 -11.89 -0.65 21.41
N ILE A 166 -10.70 -0.06 21.23
CA ILE A 166 -10.32 1.21 21.84
C ILE A 166 -10.27 2.30 20.76
N HIS A 167 -10.97 3.40 21.01
CA HIS A 167 -10.88 4.61 20.21
C HIS A 167 -9.79 5.53 20.77
N VAL A 168 -8.84 5.90 19.92
CA VAL A 168 -7.82 6.91 20.23
C VAL A 168 -8.37 8.29 19.87
N ASP A 169 -8.68 9.11 20.85
CA ASP A 169 -9.26 10.43 20.66
C ASP A 169 -8.18 11.50 20.40
N SER A 170 -7.28 11.67 21.34
CA SER A 170 -6.32 12.77 21.31
C SER A 170 -5.04 12.46 22.06
N LEU A 171 -4.00 13.23 21.75
CA LEU A 171 -2.73 13.24 22.47
C LEU A 171 -2.72 14.45 23.43
N ILE A 172 -2.35 14.22 24.68
CA ILE A 172 -2.29 15.23 25.73
C ILE A 172 -0.86 15.74 25.80
N ALA A 173 -0.63 17.01 25.42
CA ALA A 173 0.70 17.61 25.40
C ALA A 173 0.88 18.63 26.54
N ASP A 174 2.13 18.73 27.02
CA ASP A 174 2.60 19.76 27.93
C ASP A 174 3.97 20.24 27.43
N GLY A 175 4.02 21.47 26.94
CA GLY A 175 5.20 22.02 26.27
C GLY A 175 5.58 21.20 25.01
N ASP A 176 6.77 20.63 25.00
CA ASP A 176 7.31 19.81 23.92
C ASP A 176 7.27 18.30 24.21
N VAL A 177 6.46 17.87 25.18
CA VAL A 177 6.32 16.47 25.60
C VAL A 177 4.87 16.03 25.55
N ILE A 178 4.62 14.83 25.07
CA ILE A 178 3.33 14.15 25.23
C ILE A 178 3.27 13.51 26.61
N ARG A 179 2.23 13.85 27.39
CA ARG A 179 1.99 13.34 28.74
C ARG A 179 1.08 12.11 28.77
N GLY A 180 0.22 11.98 27.74
CA GLY A 180 -0.72 10.87 27.69
C GLY A 180 -1.47 10.81 26.35
N VAL A 181 -2.20 9.73 26.22
CA VAL A 181 -3.16 9.51 25.11
C VAL A 181 -4.54 9.34 25.72
N ARG A 182 -5.50 10.13 25.27
CA ARG A 182 -6.90 9.97 25.65
C ARG A 182 -7.55 8.89 24.80
N LEU A 183 -8.13 7.93 25.47
CA LEU A 183 -8.76 6.74 24.91
C LEU A 183 -10.22 6.69 25.32
N PHE A 184 -11.05 6.04 24.52
CA PHE A 184 -12.41 5.64 24.87
C PHE A 184 -12.56 4.15 24.56
N ASP A 185 -13.18 3.41 25.44
CA ASP A 185 -13.59 2.02 25.19
C ASP A 185 -14.93 1.97 24.42
N GLU A 186 -15.46 0.77 24.23
CA GLU A 186 -16.75 0.54 23.55
C GLU A 186 -17.94 1.15 24.31
N GLU A 187 -17.82 1.34 25.62
CA GLU A 187 -18.81 1.96 26.49
C GLU A 187 -18.64 3.48 26.58
N HIS A 188 -17.70 4.06 25.81
CA HIS A 188 -17.34 5.48 25.80
C HIS A 188 -16.79 6.00 27.15
N VAL A 189 -16.20 5.13 27.95
CA VAL A 189 -15.52 5.52 29.18
C VAL A 189 -14.16 6.09 28.84
N PRO A 190 -13.83 7.33 29.26
CA PRO A 190 -12.53 7.95 29.00
C PRO A 190 -11.45 7.37 29.91
N GLU A 191 -10.27 7.17 29.32
CA GLU A 191 -9.05 6.81 30.03
C GLU A 191 -7.86 7.59 29.45
N ASP A 192 -7.00 8.07 30.32
CA ASP A 192 -5.72 8.67 29.92
C ASP A 192 -4.58 7.66 30.15
N LEU A 193 -4.00 7.15 29.07
CA LEU A 193 -2.88 6.21 29.12
C LEU A 193 -1.56 6.97 29.07
N VAL A 194 -0.68 6.73 30.05
CA VAL A 194 0.65 7.35 30.16
C VAL A 194 1.72 6.36 29.76
N ALA A 195 2.72 6.83 29.00
CA ALA A 195 3.91 6.08 28.58
C ALA A 195 5.13 7.02 28.45
N ASP A 196 6.32 6.45 28.36
CA ASP A 196 7.57 7.21 28.16
C ASP A 196 7.68 7.75 26.72
N GLY A 197 7.11 7.04 25.75
CA GLY A 197 7.14 7.42 24.35
C GLY A 197 5.91 6.94 23.59
N TYR A 198 5.59 7.63 22.50
CA TYR A 198 4.39 7.42 21.69
C TYR A 198 4.74 7.29 20.22
N VAL A 199 4.13 6.34 19.54
CA VAL A 199 4.22 6.17 18.09
C VAL A 199 2.82 6.27 17.49
N ALA A 200 2.59 7.28 16.66
CA ALA A 200 1.35 7.40 15.92
C ALA A 200 1.45 6.66 14.58
N ALA A 201 0.89 5.44 14.54
CA ALA A 201 0.82 4.56 13.38
C ALA A 201 -0.64 4.34 12.91
N LEU A 202 -1.44 5.42 12.94
CA LEU A 202 -2.90 5.40 12.76
C LEU A 202 -3.34 5.44 11.27
N GLY A 203 -2.41 5.31 10.33
CA GLY A 203 -2.71 5.32 8.90
C GLY A 203 -3.45 6.58 8.47
N SER A 204 -4.61 6.41 7.82
CA SER A 204 -5.42 7.53 7.33
C SER A 204 -6.02 8.41 8.45
N TYR A 205 -6.07 7.92 9.69
CA TYR A 205 -6.59 8.67 10.83
C TYR A 205 -5.52 9.51 11.53
N THR A 206 -4.24 9.32 11.23
CA THR A 206 -3.13 10.09 11.84
C THR A 206 -3.34 11.60 11.79
N PRO A 207 -3.77 12.22 10.65
CA PRO A 207 -3.99 13.67 10.60
C PRO A 207 -5.06 14.18 11.55
N LEU A 208 -6.06 13.35 11.89
CA LEU A 208 -7.15 13.73 12.78
C LEU A 208 -6.64 13.87 14.22
N VAL A 209 -5.87 12.90 14.67
CA VAL A 209 -5.28 12.90 16.03
C VAL A 209 -4.20 13.97 16.17
N LEU A 210 -3.35 14.17 15.14
CA LEU A 210 -2.30 15.17 15.17
C LEU A 210 -2.79 16.62 15.05
N ALA A 211 -4.00 16.83 14.53
CA ALA A 211 -4.57 18.18 14.38
C ALA A 211 -4.68 18.91 15.71
N GLY A 212 -5.05 18.23 16.79
CA GLY A 212 -5.12 18.80 18.16
C GLY A 212 -3.77 19.29 18.67
N LEU A 213 -2.66 18.75 18.15
CA LEU A 213 -1.30 19.19 18.48
C LEU A 213 -0.77 20.27 17.53
N GLY A 214 -1.52 20.65 16.49
CA GLY A 214 -1.04 21.56 15.45
C GLY A 214 0.14 21.02 14.63
N ILE A 215 0.26 19.69 14.51
CA ILE A 215 1.25 19.03 13.64
C ILE A 215 0.64 18.86 12.26
N PRO A 216 1.22 19.47 11.21
CA PRO A 216 0.71 19.32 9.85
C PRO A 216 1.04 17.91 9.32
N CYS A 217 0.03 17.08 9.12
CA CYS A 217 0.19 15.74 8.56
C CYS A 217 -0.61 15.64 7.26
N ASN A 218 0.09 15.64 6.12
CA ASN A 218 -0.55 15.63 4.82
C ASN A 218 -0.76 14.21 4.29
N VAL A 219 -1.45 13.40 5.07
CA VAL A 219 -1.96 12.09 4.70
C VAL A 219 -3.45 12.22 4.40
N TYR A 220 -3.92 11.69 3.26
CA TYR A 220 -5.33 11.70 2.91
C TYR A 220 -5.80 10.28 2.53
N PRO A 221 -7.01 9.86 2.92
CA PRO A 221 -7.49 8.53 2.61
C PRO A 221 -7.75 8.36 1.12
N ALA A 222 -7.06 7.39 0.53
CA ALA A 222 -7.33 6.91 -0.83
C ALA A 222 -8.02 5.54 -0.73
N LYS A 223 -9.36 5.54 -0.82
CA LYS A 223 -10.14 4.32 -0.72
C LYS A 223 -9.84 3.39 -1.88
N GLY A 224 -9.48 2.16 -1.56
CA GLY A 224 -9.28 1.08 -2.52
C GLY A 224 -10.31 0.00 -2.36
N TYR A 225 -10.46 -0.80 -3.40
CA TYR A 225 -11.40 -1.91 -3.44
C TYR A 225 -10.68 -3.21 -3.74
N SER A 226 -11.24 -4.32 -3.29
CA SER A 226 -10.80 -5.65 -3.71
C SER A 226 -11.97 -6.60 -3.89
N ALA A 227 -11.76 -7.54 -4.82
CA ALA A 227 -12.60 -8.70 -5.04
C ALA A 227 -11.80 -9.95 -4.67
N THR A 228 -12.37 -10.85 -3.89
CA THR A 228 -11.78 -12.13 -3.54
C THR A 228 -12.62 -13.22 -4.16
N ILE A 229 -11.99 -14.05 -5.01
CA ILE A 229 -12.61 -15.11 -5.81
C ILE A 229 -12.09 -16.43 -5.26
N SER A 230 -12.97 -17.39 -4.97
CA SER A 230 -12.57 -18.76 -4.65
C SER A 230 -12.13 -19.46 -5.92
N VAL A 231 -10.91 -20.03 -5.90
CA VAL A 231 -10.36 -20.73 -7.06
C VAL A 231 -10.85 -22.18 -7.12
N GLY A 232 -10.93 -22.88 -5.98
CA GLY A 232 -11.42 -24.25 -5.93
C GLY A 232 -10.73 -25.17 -6.95
N ALA A 233 -11.51 -25.84 -7.78
CA ALA A 233 -11.04 -26.77 -8.82
C ALA A 233 -10.65 -26.08 -10.15
N HIS A 234 -10.85 -24.78 -10.28
CA HIS A 234 -10.54 -24.02 -11.48
C HIS A 234 -9.02 -23.94 -11.74
N GLN A 235 -8.61 -24.07 -12.99
CA GLN A 235 -7.20 -24.13 -13.38
C GLN A 235 -6.71 -22.83 -14.06
N GLY A 236 -7.62 -21.90 -14.39
CA GLY A 236 -7.31 -20.68 -15.14
C GLY A 236 -6.84 -19.50 -14.28
N ALA A 237 -6.83 -19.64 -12.96
CA ALA A 237 -6.37 -18.57 -12.08
C ALA A 237 -4.84 -18.39 -12.12
N PRO A 238 -4.31 -17.16 -12.23
CA PRO A 238 -2.87 -16.92 -12.15
C PRO A 238 -2.31 -17.35 -10.79
N THR A 239 -1.07 -17.84 -10.81
CA THR A 239 -0.30 -18.24 -9.61
C THR A 239 0.77 -17.21 -9.26
N VAL A 240 1.42 -16.61 -10.26
CA VAL A 240 2.32 -15.47 -10.07
C VAL A 240 1.48 -14.21 -9.85
N SER A 241 1.91 -13.32 -8.96
CA SER A 241 1.22 -12.03 -8.81
C SER A 241 1.33 -11.22 -10.08
N LEU A 242 0.18 -10.81 -10.62
CA LEU A 242 0.07 -10.05 -11.85
C LEU A 242 -0.37 -8.61 -11.57
N THR A 243 0.27 -7.66 -12.24
CA THR A 243 -0.17 -6.26 -12.25
C THR A 243 -0.64 -5.88 -13.65
N ASP A 244 -1.94 -5.58 -13.80
CA ASP A 244 -2.52 -4.95 -14.98
C ASP A 244 -2.31 -3.44 -14.89
N ILE A 245 -1.35 -2.91 -15.66
CA ILE A 245 -0.97 -1.51 -15.55
C ILE A 245 -2.03 -0.57 -16.13
N GLU A 246 -2.80 -1.03 -17.09
CA GLU A 246 -3.85 -0.22 -17.74
C GLU A 246 -5.01 0.05 -16.78
N TRP A 247 -5.47 -0.99 -16.08
CA TRP A 247 -6.58 -0.90 -15.13
C TRP A 247 -6.14 -0.60 -13.70
N LYS A 248 -4.83 -0.54 -13.43
CA LYS A 248 -4.26 -0.36 -12.08
C LYS A 248 -4.79 -1.40 -11.08
N ILE A 249 -4.81 -2.65 -11.53
CA ILE A 249 -5.30 -3.81 -10.78
C ILE A 249 -4.13 -4.75 -10.51
N VAL A 250 -4.08 -5.28 -9.30
CA VAL A 250 -3.14 -6.33 -8.90
C VAL A 250 -3.94 -7.59 -8.59
N MET A 251 -3.54 -8.71 -9.18
CA MET A 251 -4.13 -10.04 -9.00
C MET A 251 -3.13 -10.92 -8.27
N THR A 252 -3.50 -11.41 -7.09
CA THR A 252 -2.57 -12.14 -6.22
C THR A 252 -3.21 -13.43 -5.73
N ARG A 253 -2.53 -14.57 -5.95
CA ARG A 253 -2.94 -15.87 -5.42
C ARG A 253 -2.59 -15.97 -3.95
N LEU A 254 -3.59 -16.20 -3.08
CA LEU A 254 -3.46 -16.35 -1.64
C LEU A 254 -4.09 -17.69 -1.23
N GLY A 255 -3.27 -18.76 -1.24
CA GLY A 255 -3.75 -20.12 -1.06
C GLY A 255 -4.73 -20.53 -2.16
N ASP A 256 -5.96 -20.84 -1.78
CA ASP A 256 -7.07 -21.23 -2.66
C ASP A 256 -7.91 -20.05 -3.19
N ARG A 257 -7.49 -18.81 -2.89
CA ARG A 257 -8.19 -17.58 -3.28
C ARG A 257 -7.38 -16.75 -4.25
N LEU A 258 -8.04 -16.14 -5.22
CA LEU A 258 -7.49 -15.08 -6.05
C LEU A 258 -8.00 -13.74 -5.53
N ARG A 259 -7.11 -12.91 -4.99
CA ARG A 259 -7.44 -11.55 -4.57
C ARG A 259 -7.08 -10.56 -5.66
N VAL A 260 -8.07 -9.81 -6.08
CA VAL A 260 -7.96 -8.77 -7.09
C VAL A 260 -8.16 -7.43 -6.40
N ALA A 261 -7.14 -6.59 -6.37
CA ALA A 261 -7.18 -5.31 -5.70
C ALA A 261 -6.81 -4.18 -6.66
N GLY A 262 -7.50 -3.06 -6.57
CA GLY A 262 -7.20 -1.95 -7.47
C GLY A 262 -8.00 -0.72 -7.14
N THR A 263 -7.93 0.20 -8.07
CA THR A 263 -8.60 1.50 -8.09
C THR A 263 -8.33 2.37 -6.86
N ALA A 264 -8.57 3.65 -6.97
CA ALA A 264 -8.47 4.59 -5.88
C ALA A 264 -9.62 5.60 -5.95
N GLU A 265 -10.19 5.95 -4.80
CA GLU A 265 -11.23 6.96 -4.68
C GLU A 265 -10.89 7.90 -3.54
N LEU A 266 -10.78 9.19 -3.83
CA LEU A 266 -10.54 10.23 -2.85
C LEU A 266 -11.90 10.81 -2.41
N ALA A 267 -12.49 10.20 -1.37
CA ALA A 267 -13.83 10.50 -0.89
C ALA A 267 -13.88 10.77 0.64
N GLY A 268 -12.77 11.20 1.24
CA GLY A 268 -12.65 11.35 2.69
C GLY A 268 -12.64 10.01 3.41
N TRP A 269 -13.02 10.01 4.68
CA TRP A 269 -12.95 8.82 5.58
C TRP A 269 -14.14 7.85 5.44
N ASN A 270 -14.86 7.90 4.32
CA ASN A 270 -15.94 6.95 4.05
C ASN A 270 -15.38 5.63 3.50
N ALA A 271 -15.61 4.53 4.19
CA ALA A 271 -15.18 3.18 3.81
C ALA A 271 -16.30 2.33 3.16
N ASP A 272 -17.47 2.91 2.86
CA ASP A 272 -18.58 2.18 2.24
C ASP A 272 -18.18 1.60 0.88
N LEU A 273 -18.71 0.41 0.59
CA LEU A 273 -18.50 -0.26 -0.69
C LEU A 273 -19.23 0.47 -1.83
N ASN A 274 -18.48 0.80 -2.87
CA ASN A 274 -19.08 1.18 -4.15
C ASN A 274 -19.14 -0.07 -5.05
N ARG A 275 -20.34 -0.62 -5.18
CA ARG A 275 -20.58 -1.89 -5.86
C ARG A 275 -20.13 -1.88 -7.32
N LEU A 276 -20.37 -0.78 -8.06
CA LEU A 276 -19.94 -0.62 -9.45
C LEU A 276 -18.42 -0.81 -9.60
N ARG A 277 -17.64 -0.23 -8.68
CA ARG A 277 -16.17 -0.33 -8.71
C ARG A 277 -15.68 -1.72 -8.31
N CYS A 278 -16.36 -2.37 -7.38
CA CYS A 278 -16.06 -3.76 -6.99
C CYS A 278 -16.35 -4.73 -8.15
N GLU A 279 -17.49 -4.59 -8.80
CA GLU A 279 -17.90 -5.42 -9.95
C GLU A 279 -16.97 -5.21 -11.15
N ALA A 280 -16.43 -3.99 -11.34
CA ALA A 280 -15.45 -3.72 -12.40
C ALA A 280 -14.15 -4.54 -12.21
N LEU A 281 -13.70 -4.76 -10.97
CA LEU A 281 -12.53 -5.61 -10.68
C LEU A 281 -12.81 -7.07 -11.07
N ALA A 282 -13.95 -7.61 -10.66
CA ALA A 282 -14.35 -8.98 -10.97
C ALA A 282 -14.51 -9.15 -12.49
N ARG A 283 -15.24 -8.25 -13.17
CA ARG A 283 -15.44 -8.26 -14.62
C ARG A 283 -14.10 -8.28 -15.34
N ARG A 284 -13.17 -7.37 -15.02
CA ARG A 284 -11.84 -7.35 -15.66
C ARG A 284 -11.08 -8.65 -15.45
N THR A 285 -11.19 -9.26 -14.29
CA THR A 285 -10.54 -10.54 -14.01
C THR A 285 -11.06 -11.64 -14.91
N PHE A 286 -12.38 -11.80 -15.02
CA PHE A 286 -13.00 -12.84 -15.85
C PHE A 286 -12.89 -12.55 -17.36
N GLU A 287 -12.73 -11.29 -17.78
CA GLU A 287 -12.37 -10.94 -19.16
C GLU A 287 -10.97 -11.44 -19.57
N LEU A 288 -10.02 -11.43 -18.63
CA LEU A 288 -8.65 -11.90 -18.87
C LEU A 288 -8.49 -13.39 -18.60
N PHE A 289 -9.16 -13.89 -17.57
CA PHE A 289 -9.05 -15.25 -17.05
C PHE A 289 -10.45 -15.84 -16.81
N PRO A 290 -11.14 -16.29 -17.86
CA PRO A 290 -12.52 -16.79 -17.76
C PRO A 290 -12.70 -17.93 -16.75
N ASP A 291 -11.66 -18.79 -16.56
CA ASP A 291 -11.65 -19.91 -15.62
C ASP A 291 -10.85 -19.58 -14.33
N ALA A 292 -10.86 -18.32 -13.87
CA ALA A 292 -10.10 -17.92 -12.69
C ALA A 292 -10.71 -18.37 -11.36
N GLY A 293 -11.96 -18.83 -11.35
CA GLY A 293 -12.68 -19.23 -10.16
C GLY A 293 -14.20 -19.10 -10.31
N ASP A 294 -14.90 -19.23 -9.19
CA ASP A 294 -16.36 -19.15 -9.18
C ASP A 294 -16.83 -17.69 -9.23
N SER A 295 -17.41 -17.29 -10.36
CA SER A 295 -17.93 -15.94 -10.58
C SER A 295 -19.20 -15.63 -9.76
N ALA A 296 -19.90 -16.64 -9.24
CA ALA A 296 -21.10 -16.47 -8.43
C ALA A 296 -20.78 -16.06 -6.97
N TYR A 297 -19.57 -16.38 -6.51
CA TYR A 297 -19.16 -16.15 -5.13
C TYR A 297 -17.93 -15.24 -5.06
N VAL A 298 -18.14 -13.96 -5.36
CA VAL A 298 -17.09 -12.94 -5.25
C VAL A 298 -17.34 -12.10 -4.01
N GLN A 299 -16.37 -12.09 -3.09
CA GLN A 299 -16.41 -11.27 -1.88
C GLN A 299 -15.75 -9.92 -2.14
N PHE A 300 -16.43 -8.83 -1.78
CA PHE A 300 -15.91 -7.47 -1.94
C PHE A 300 -15.48 -6.86 -0.61
N TRP A 301 -14.44 -6.06 -0.67
CA TRP A 301 -13.93 -5.32 0.47
C TRP A 301 -13.41 -3.95 0.04
N SER A 302 -13.42 -2.99 0.95
CA SER A 302 -12.80 -1.68 0.77
C SER A 302 -11.97 -1.27 1.97
N GLY A 303 -10.98 -0.39 1.75
CA GLY A 303 -10.16 0.16 2.82
C GLY A 303 -9.51 1.47 2.42
N LEU A 304 -9.11 2.24 3.44
CA LEU A 304 -8.55 3.58 3.30
C LEU A 304 -7.03 3.52 3.32
N ARG A 305 -6.39 3.68 2.17
CA ARG A 305 -4.93 3.78 2.07
C ARG A 305 -4.47 5.14 2.57
N PRO A 306 -3.51 5.22 3.50
CA PRO A 306 -2.98 6.49 3.99
C PRO A 306 -2.04 7.11 2.96
N ALA A 307 -2.56 7.88 2.01
CA ALA A 307 -1.79 8.39 0.91
C ALA A 307 -1.13 9.74 1.23
N THR A 308 0.20 9.82 1.15
CA THR A 308 0.92 11.08 1.04
C THR A 308 0.91 11.57 -0.41
N PRO A 309 1.06 12.86 -0.69
CA PRO A 309 1.09 13.37 -2.06
C PRO A 309 2.21 12.81 -2.92
N GLY A 310 3.37 12.54 -2.33
CA GLY A 310 4.56 12.00 -3.00
C GLY A 310 4.73 10.48 -2.91
N ASN A 311 3.81 9.77 -2.25
CA ASN A 311 3.90 8.36 -1.87
C ASN A 311 5.06 8.00 -0.92
N VAL A 312 5.86 8.96 -0.46
CA VAL A 312 6.89 8.73 0.54
C VAL A 312 6.23 8.73 1.92
N PRO A 313 6.39 7.67 2.73
CA PRO A 313 5.80 7.62 4.07
C PRO A 313 6.45 8.61 5.01
N LEU A 314 5.74 8.95 6.07
CA LEU A 314 6.19 9.81 7.16
C LEU A 314 6.67 8.91 8.31
N ILE A 315 7.98 8.79 8.44
CA ILE A 315 8.63 7.94 9.45
C ILE A 315 9.66 8.80 10.19
N GLY A 316 9.56 8.85 11.53
CA GLY A 316 10.56 9.55 12.32
C GLY A 316 10.01 10.41 13.44
N ARG A 317 10.86 11.30 13.96
CA ARG A 317 10.55 12.18 15.10
C ARG A 317 9.65 13.35 14.68
N THR A 318 8.73 13.71 15.55
CA THR A 318 8.00 14.98 15.45
C THR A 318 8.74 16.08 16.22
N ARG A 319 8.13 17.27 16.32
CA ARG A 319 8.63 18.33 17.20
C ARG A 319 8.54 18.00 18.70
N TYR A 320 7.73 17.01 19.09
CA TYR A 320 7.67 16.51 20.46
C TYR A 320 8.78 15.50 20.71
N ARG A 321 9.45 15.62 21.84
CA ARG A 321 10.64 14.79 22.16
C ARG A 321 10.37 13.29 22.24
N ASN A 322 9.12 12.93 22.56
CA ASN A 322 8.71 11.54 22.80
C ASN A 322 7.54 11.10 21.89
N LEU A 323 7.35 11.75 20.74
CA LEU A 323 6.36 11.35 19.73
C LEU A 323 7.02 11.11 18.39
N TRP A 324 6.76 9.93 17.84
CA TRP A 324 7.21 9.52 16.50
C TRP A 324 6.01 9.19 15.61
N LEU A 325 6.23 9.19 14.31
CA LEU A 325 5.26 8.78 13.30
C LEU A 325 5.75 7.55 12.53
N ASP A 326 4.80 6.70 12.13
CA ASP A 326 4.97 5.65 11.13
C ASP A 326 3.67 5.51 10.34
N THR A 327 3.52 6.32 9.29
CA THR A 327 2.27 6.48 8.55
C THR A 327 2.50 6.93 7.12
N GLY A 328 1.45 6.97 6.32
CA GLY A 328 1.51 7.56 4.98
C GLY A 328 2.04 6.63 3.89
N HIS A 329 2.04 5.32 4.09
CA HIS A 329 2.59 4.31 3.18
C HIS A 329 1.76 4.12 1.90
N GLY A 330 0.58 4.69 1.80
CA GLY A 330 -0.27 4.66 0.62
C GLY A 330 -0.55 3.25 0.11
N THR A 331 -0.26 3.03 -1.18
CA THR A 331 -0.44 1.73 -1.83
C THR A 331 0.70 0.73 -1.58
N LEU A 332 1.80 1.17 -0.97
CA LEU A 332 3.01 0.38 -0.76
C LEU A 332 3.19 -0.07 0.70
N GLY A 333 2.13 0.00 1.51
CA GLY A 333 2.19 -0.33 2.93
C GLY A 333 2.73 -1.74 3.20
N TRP A 334 2.22 -2.75 2.51
CA TRP A 334 2.74 -4.12 2.59
C TRP A 334 4.23 -4.19 2.24
N THR A 335 4.61 -3.58 1.12
CA THR A 335 5.99 -3.58 0.61
C THR A 335 6.98 -2.95 1.60
N MET A 336 6.57 -1.92 2.35
CA MET A 336 7.47 -1.13 3.20
C MET A 336 7.38 -1.45 4.69
N ALA A 337 6.36 -2.19 5.15
CA ALA A 337 6.02 -2.34 6.57
C ALA A 337 7.18 -2.81 7.45
N CYS A 338 7.84 -3.91 7.08
CA CYS A 338 8.92 -4.48 7.90
C CYS A 338 10.14 -3.55 7.99
N GLY A 339 10.47 -2.88 6.87
CA GLY A 339 11.56 -1.90 6.84
C GLY A 339 11.24 -0.65 7.66
N SER A 340 10.01 -0.13 7.55
CA SER A 340 9.54 1.02 8.32
C SER A 340 9.60 0.73 9.82
N GLY A 341 9.02 -0.38 10.25
CA GLY A 341 9.00 -0.75 11.67
C GLY A 341 10.40 -0.96 12.26
N LYS A 342 11.30 -1.66 11.53
CA LYS A 342 12.68 -1.84 11.97
C LYS A 342 13.43 -0.51 12.04
N ALA A 343 13.33 0.31 11.00
CA ALA A 343 14.01 1.60 10.95
C ALA A 343 13.48 2.55 12.04
N LEU A 344 12.17 2.58 12.27
CA LEU A 344 11.60 3.38 13.36
C LEU A 344 12.07 2.91 14.73
N ALA A 345 12.16 1.59 14.96
CA ALA A 345 12.70 1.03 16.22
C ALA A 345 14.14 1.51 16.45
N ASP A 346 14.97 1.58 15.40
CA ASP A 346 16.32 2.14 15.50
C ASP A 346 16.29 3.64 15.85
N VAL A 347 15.44 4.44 15.20
CA VAL A 347 15.27 5.88 15.49
C VAL A 347 14.82 6.10 16.95
N VAL A 348 13.85 5.34 17.44
CA VAL A 348 13.34 5.43 18.83
C VAL A 348 14.45 5.08 19.83
N ALA A 349 15.27 4.08 19.51
CA ALA A 349 16.39 3.65 20.33
C ALA A 349 17.64 4.56 20.19
N GLY A 350 17.57 5.65 19.43
CA GLY A 350 18.69 6.56 19.18
C GLY A 350 19.77 6.00 18.27
N ARG A 351 19.50 4.91 17.57
CA ARG A 351 20.41 4.32 16.57
C ARG A 351 20.14 4.89 15.18
N LYS A 352 21.16 4.85 14.33
CA LYS A 352 21.01 5.22 12.91
C LYS A 352 20.46 4.02 12.15
N PRO A 353 19.33 4.16 11.44
CA PRO A 353 18.84 3.11 10.54
C PRO A 353 19.81 2.79 9.40
N GLU A 354 19.83 1.53 8.98
CA GLU A 354 20.74 1.04 7.93
C GLU A 354 20.28 1.37 6.51
N VAL A 355 19.14 2.03 6.35
CA VAL A 355 18.54 2.37 5.06
C VAL A 355 18.78 3.83 4.70
N ALA A 356 19.09 4.11 3.43
CA ALA A 356 19.17 5.47 2.89
C ALA A 356 17.77 6.03 2.63
N PHE A 357 17.16 6.58 3.68
CA PHE A 357 15.83 7.16 3.66
C PHE A 357 15.79 8.45 4.48
N ALA A 358 14.98 9.42 4.04
CA ALA A 358 14.82 10.68 4.75
C ALA A 358 13.80 10.51 5.89
N PHE A 359 14.29 10.21 7.08
CA PHE A 359 13.49 10.09 8.29
C PHE A 359 13.07 11.47 8.80
N ALA A 360 12.03 12.02 8.21
CA ALA A 360 11.44 13.28 8.62
C ALA A 360 9.94 13.09 8.87
N ALA A 361 9.51 13.48 10.05
CA ALA A 361 8.10 13.72 10.34
C ALA A 361 7.88 15.24 10.53
N PRO A 362 6.69 15.77 10.21
CA PRO A 362 6.38 17.19 10.32
C PRO A 362 6.38 17.69 11.77
#